data_d4a8f23fa1c9f5e928d8d893ea382eb8
#
_entry.id   d4a8f23fa1c9f5e928d8d893ea382eb8
#
_cell.length_a   1.000
_cell.length_b   1.000
_cell.length_c   1.000
_cell.angle_alpha   90.00
_cell.angle_beta   90.00
_cell.angle_gamma   90.00
#
_symmetry.space_group_name_H-M   'P 1'
#
loop_
_entity.id
_entity.type
_entity.pdbx_description
1 polymer ?
#
loop_
_entity_poly.entity_id
_entity_poly.type
_entity_poly.pdbx_seq_one_letter_code
_entity_poly.pdbx_strand_id
1 'polypeptide(L)'
;MTREIICSALVQTAAVLSLAACAHAQQASPDAMARATEDLENWRKGRVRIYMDDFGELKRYRAANAKLKPPAAGEKRVVFFGDSITDMWPFATAFPGKPYVNRGISGQTTSQMLVRFRNDVIALAPKVVVILAGTNDIAGNTGPMSLEDIEGNVATLVELARAHGIRVVLSSVLPVHNYTVTAMLRFPRRPPEQIAALNKWLKAYAASSGSIYVDYATPMSDDRGLLKKGLAEDGLHPNAAGYAVMTPLAEQAIAKALQGS
;
A
#
# COMPACT_ATOMS: atom_id res chain seq x y z
N MET A 1 -31.96 8.78 -66.73
CA MET A 1 -31.10 7.68 -66.14
C MET A 1 -29.67 8.15 -66.12
N THR A 2 -29.03 8.15 -64.99
CA THR A 2 -27.64 8.48 -64.68
C THR A 2 -27.46 9.70 -63.77
N ARG A 3 -27.72 9.51 -62.46
CA ARG A 3 -27.16 10.37 -61.39
C ARG A 3 -27.32 9.67 -60.05
N GLU A 4 -26.67 8.56 -59.82
CA GLU A 4 -26.59 7.93 -58.46
C GLU A 4 -25.47 6.88 -58.43
N ILE A 5 -24.21 7.23 -58.56
CA ILE A 5 -23.07 6.35 -58.19
C ILE A 5 -21.80 7.22 -57.97
N ILE A 6 -21.78 8.20 -57.10
CA ILE A 6 -20.53 8.86 -56.67
C ILE A 6 -20.65 9.36 -55.22
N CYS A 7 -21.28 8.64 -54.33
CA CYS A 7 -21.33 9.08 -52.91
C CYS A 7 -20.96 7.99 -51.89
N SER A 8 -20.45 6.84 -52.35
CA SER A 8 -20.20 5.71 -51.44
C SER A 8 -18.72 5.38 -51.16
N ALA A 9 -17.78 6.11 -51.75
CA ALA A 9 -16.35 5.80 -51.66
C ALA A 9 -15.55 6.73 -50.72
N LEU A 10 -16.15 7.78 -50.14
CA LEU A 10 -15.46 8.77 -49.33
C LEU A 10 -15.73 8.64 -47.79
N VAL A 11 -16.60 7.73 -47.37
CA VAL A 11 -16.93 7.53 -45.96
C VAL A 11 -16.15 6.37 -45.34
N GLN A 12 -15.57 5.48 -46.12
CA GLN A 12 -14.83 4.31 -45.59
C GLN A 12 -13.34 4.56 -45.33
N THR A 13 -12.74 5.62 -45.82
CA THR A 13 -11.33 5.94 -45.60
C THR A 13 -11.07 6.78 -44.35
N ALA A 14 -12.08 7.43 -43.78
CA ALA A 14 -11.94 8.20 -42.53
C ALA A 14 -12.06 7.34 -41.28
N ALA A 15 -12.72 6.18 -41.32
CA ALA A 15 -12.90 5.29 -40.19
C ALA A 15 -11.71 4.38 -39.91
N VAL A 16 -10.84 4.14 -40.89
CA VAL A 16 -9.64 3.27 -40.72
C VAL A 16 -8.45 4.06 -40.14
N LEU A 17 -8.40 5.37 -40.34
CA LEU A 17 -7.34 6.24 -39.82
C LEU A 17 -7.56 6.64 -38.35
N SER A 18 -8.79 6.55 -37.82
CA SER A 18 -9.08 6.85 -36.40
C SER A 18 -8.84 5.67 -35.47
N LEU A 19 -8.81 4.44 -35.95
CA LEU A 19 -8.49 3.24 -35.20
C LEU A 19 -6.98 2.99 -35.05
N ALA A 20 -6.15 3.53 -35.93
CA ALA A 20 -4.69 3.44 -35.85
C ALA A 20 -4.07 4.44 -34.85
N ALA A 21 -4.77 5.51 -34.52
CA ALA A 21 -4.28 6.53 -33.59
C ALA A 21 -4.47 6.19 -32.10
N CYS A 22 -5.32 5.22 -31.77
CA CYS A 22 -5.53 4.76 -30.38
C CYS A 22 -4.60 3.61 -29.93
N ALA A 23 -3.76 3.06 -30.80
CA ALA A 23 -2.89 1.93 -30.51
C ALA A 23 -1.45 2.31 -30.09
N HIS A 24 -1.15 3.58 -29.89
CA HIS A 24 0.13 4.02 -29.29
C HIS A 24 0.01 4.16 -27.76
N ALA A 25 -0.58 3.19 -27.08
CA ALA A 25 -0.20 2.90 -25.71
C ALA A 25 1.27 2.50 -25.74
N GLN A 26 2.14 3.35 -25.19
CA GLN A 26 3.59 3.16 -25.13
C GLN A 26 3.91 1.72 -24.70
N GLN A 27 4.10 0.82 -25.65
CA GLN A 27 4.70 -0.48 -25.37
C GLN A 27 6.13 -0.19 -24.96
N ALA A 28 6.44 -0.58 -23.72
CA ALA A 28 7.81 -0.51 -23.21
C ALA A 28 8.75 -1.22 -24.20
N SER A 29 9.92 -0.64 -24.47
CA SER A 29 10.90 -1.33 -25.31
C SER A 29 11.26 -2.67 -24.65
N PRO A 30 11.53 -3.74 -25.43
CA PRO A 30 11.97 -5.03 -24.90
C PRO A 30 13.12 -4.91 -23.90
N ASP A 31 14.07 -4.01 -24.16
CA ASP A 31 15.22 -3.75 -23.26
C ASP A 31 14.82 -3.11 -21.94
N ALA A 32 13.80 -2.25 -21.91
CA ALA A 32 13.31 -1.66 -20.68
C ALA A 32 12.60 -2.70 -19.82
N MET A 33 11.82 -3.59 -20.46
CA MET A 33 11.17 -4.71 -19.76
C MET A 33 12.18 -5.71 -19.22
N ALA A 34 13.21 -6.05 -20.01
CA ALA A 34 14.27 -6.97 -19.58
C ALA A 34 15.01 -6.44 -18.34
N ARG A 35 15.45 -5.18 -18.38
CA ARG A 35 16.12 -4.53 -17.23
C ARG A 35 15.24 -4.50 -16.00
N ALA A 36 13.98 -4.08 -16.12
CA ALA A 36 13.07 -4.01 -15.00
C ALA A 36 12.76 -5.40 -14.41
N THR A 37 12.74 -6.45 -15.25
CA THR A 37 12.61 -7.83 -14.80
C THR A 37 13.83 -8.28 -14.00
N GLU A 38 15.05 -8.01 -14.52
CA GLU A 38 16.31 -8.32 -13.83
C GLU A 38 16.41 -7.61 -12.48
N ASP A 39 16.08 -6.33 -12.41
CA ASP A 39 16.04 -5.56 -11.16
C ASP A 39 15.10 -6.18 -10.13
N LEU A 40 13.92 -6.61 -10.56
CA LEU A 40 12.94 -7.27 -9.67
C LEU A 40 13.46 -8.64 -9.17
N GLU A 41 14.10 -9.42 -10.03
CA GLU A 41 14.70 -10.69 -9.64
C GLU A 41 15.85 -10.50 -8.66
N ASN A 42 16.74 -9.54 -8.91
CA ASN A 42 17.86 -9.22 -8.02
C ASN A 42 17.38 -8.73 -6.66
N TRP A 43 16.35 -7.88 -6.63
CA TRP A 43 15.69 -7.49 -5.39
C TRP A 43 15.16 -8.71 -4.62
N ARG A 44 14.47 -9.65 -5.30
CA ARG A 44 13.95 -10.89 -4.67
C ARG A 44 15.06 -11.76 -4.11
N LYS A 45 16.14 -11.98 -4.87
CA LYS A 45 17.29 -12.77 -4.40
C LYS A 45 17.89 -12.16 -3.13
N GLY A 46 18.02 -10.82 -3.09
CA GLY A 46 18.45 -10.11 -1.88
C GLY A 46 17.50 -10.30 -0.69
N ARG A 47 16.19 -10.30 -0.93
CA ARG A 47 15.18 -10.53 0.13
C ARG A 47 15.25 -11.94 0.73
N VAL A 48 15.47 -12.97 -0.09
CA VAL A 48 15.59 -14.36 0.40
C VAL A 48 16.68 -14.47 1.46
N ARG A 49 17.85 -13.86 1.24
CA ARG A 49 18.93 -13.85 2.23
C ARG A 49 18.51 -13.17 3.53
N ILE A 50 17.85 -12.00 3.44
CA ILE A 50 17.34 -11.30 4.62
C ILE A 50 16.36 -12.17 5.39
N TYR A 51 15.44 -12.87 4.70
CA TYR A 51 14.47 -13.75 5.34
C TYR A 51 15.12 -14.95 6.06
N MET A 52 16.21 -15.48 5.54
CA MET A 52 16.97 -16.55 6.19
C MET A 52 17.74 -16.07 7.42
N ASP A 53 18.28 -14.84 7.37
CA ASP A 53 19.09 -14.27 8.44
C ASP A 53 18.24 -13.62 9.56
N ASP A 54 17.14 -12.96 9.21
CA ASP A 54 16.26 -12.21 10.14
C ASP A 54 14.88 -12.03 9.49
N PHE A 55 14.04 -13.08 9.51
CA PHE A 55 12.73 -13.11 8.83
C PHE A 55 11.86 -11.89 9.10
N GLY A 56 11.75 -11.47 10.36
CA GLY A 56 10.97 -10.32 10.80
C GLY A 56 11.70 -8.98 10.67
N GLU A 57 12.97 -8.97 10.24
CA GLU A 57 13.85 -7.80 10.22
C GLU A 57 13.91 -7.07 11.57
N LEU A 58 14.02 -7.84 12.66
CA LEU A 58 14.04 -7.35 14.03
C LEU A 58 15.20 -6.39 14.31
N LYS A 59 16.27 -6.46 13.51
CA LYS A 59 17.42 -5.55 13.63
C LYS A 59 17.12 -4.16 13.11
N ARG A 60 16.13 -3.98 12.19
CA ARG A 60 15.87 -2.73 11.46
C ARG A 60 15.65 -1.53 12.38
N TYR A 61 14.84 -1.70 13.41
CA TYR A 61 14.50 -0.60 14.34
C TYR A 61 15.08 -0.77 15.75
N ARG A 62 15.85 -1.83 16.02
CA ARG A 62 16.38 -2.12 17.37
C ARG A 62 17.09 -0.92 18.00
N ALA A 63 18.04 -0.29 17.30
CA ALA A 63 18.78 0.85 17.82
C ALA A 63 17.91 2.10 17.99
N ALA A 64 16.96 2.32 17.07
CA ALA A 64 16.03 3.44 17.16
C ALA A 64 15.03 3.25 18.31
N ASN A 65 14.53 2.02 18.50
CA ASN A 65 13.64 1.68 19.62
C ASN A 65 14.35 1.87 20.98
N ALA A 66 15.61 1.46 21.08
CA ALA A 66 16.39 1.61 22.33
C ALA A 66 16.65 3.09 22.70
N LYS A 67 16.71 3.99 21.71
CA LYS A 67 16.88 5.43 21.95
C LYS A 67 15.57 6.16 22.22
N LEU A 68 14.42 5.55 21.90
CA LEU A 68 13.12 6.19 22.09
C LEU A 68 12.75 6.13 23.59
N LYS A 69 12.64 7.30 24.21
CA LYS A 69 12.20 7.41 25.60
C LYS A 69 10.77 6.94 25.77
N PRO A 70 10.37 6.42 26.95
CA PRO A 70 8.97 6.19 27.25
C PRO A 70 8.13 7.44 26.96
N PRO A 71 6.84 7.29 26.57
CA PRO A 71 5.98 8.44 26.33
C PRO A 71 5.90 9.33 27.57
N ALA A 72 6.03 10.64 27.37
CA ALA A 72 5.81 11.62 28.44
C ALA A 72 4.34 11.58 28.94
N ALA A 73 4.10 12.09 30.13
CA ALA A 73 2.73 12.19 30.65
C ALA A 73 1.86 13.01 29.67
N GLY A 74 0.74 12.43 29.24
CA GLY A 74 -0.16 13.06 28.26
C GLY A 74 0.28 12.95 26.79
N GLU A 75 1.45 12.40 26.49
CA GLU A 75 1.90 12.22 25.10
C GLU A 75 0.96 11.24 24.37
N LYS A 76 0.47 11.68 23.21
CA LYS A 76 -0.38 10.88 22.33
C LYS A 76 0.48 10.23 21.24
N ARG A 77 1.43 9.37 21.64
CA ARG A 77 2.28 8.65 20.69
C ARG A 77 1.45 7.82 19.74
N VAL A 78 1.75 7.89 18.45
CA VAL A 78 1.16 7.07 17.40
C VAL A 78 2.28 6.32 16.68
N VAL A 79 2.10 5.01 16.47
CA VAL A 79 3.01 4.22 15.65
C VAL A 79 2.32 3.92 14.32
N PHE A 80 2.97 4.26 13.22
CA PHE A 80 2.58 3.81 11.89
C PHE A 80 3.36 2.54 11.59
N PHE A 81 2.64 1.45 11.44
CA PHE A 81 3.17 0.11 11.30
C PHE A 81 2.75 -0.45 9.95
N GLY A 82 3.73 -0.78 9.10
CA GLY A 82 3.42 -1.17 7.74
C GLY A 82 4.62 -1.61 6.91
N ASP A 83 4.42 -1.59 5.63
CA ASP A 83 5.39 -1.97 4.60
C ASP A 83 6.13 -0.75 3.99
N SER A 84 6.51 -0.84 2.69
CA SER A 84 7.20 0.24 1.97
C SER A 84 6.40 1.53 1.88
N ILE A 85 5.08 1.45 1.82
CA ILE A 85 4.22 2.65 1.74
C ILE A 85 4.32 3.43 3.05
N THR A 86 4.43 2.76 4.18
CA THR A 86 4.69 3.40 5.47
C THR A 86 6.15 3.82 5.60
N ASP A 87 7.12 2.97 5.22
CA ASP A 87 8.56 3.22 5.31
C ASP A 87 8.96 4.52 4.59
N MET A 88 8.46 4.70 3.36
CA MET A 88 8.76 5.85 2.51
C MET A 88 7.92 7.11 2.79
N TRP A 89 6.98 7.07 3.73
CA TRP A 89 6.17 8.25 4.05
C TRP A 89 7.03 9.35 4.67
N PRO A 90 7.04 10.57 4.11
CA PRO A 90 7.92 11.64 4.57
C PRO A 90 7.41 12.32 5.85
N PHE A 91 7.54 11.65 7.01
CA PHE A 91 6.95 12.05 8.29
C PHE A 91 7.32 13.47 8.73
N ALA A 92 8.56 13.91 8.48
CA ALA A 92 9.00 15.25 8.87
C ALA A 92 8.16 16.36 8.25
N THR A 93 7.70 16.16 7.00
CA THR A 93 6.87 17.11 6.27
C THR A 93 5.37 16.79 6.37
N ALA A 94 5.01 15.53 6.46
CA ALA A 94 3.61 15.10 6.54
C ALA A 94 2.99 15.36 7.93
N PHE A 95 3.78 15.21 9.00
CA PHE A 95 3.31 15.28 10.38
C PHE A 95 4.25 16.13 11.27
N PRO A 96 4.47 17.40 10.93
CA PRO A 96 5.43 18.24 11.66
C PRO A 96 5.03 18.40 13.14
N GLY A 97 6.00 18.13 14.03
CA GLY A 97 5.81 18.27 15.48
C GLY A 97 4.90 17.22 16.15
N LYS A 98 4.41 16.23 15.42
CA LYS A 98 3.60 15.16 15.98
C LYS A 98 4.48 14.08 16.62
N PRO A 99 4.05 13.48 17.73
CA PRO A 99 4.74 12.35 18.36
C PRO A 99 4.44 11.05 17.61
N TYR A 100 4.66 11.04 16.31
CA TYR A 100 4.38 9.91 15.42
C TYR A 100 5.67 9.18 15.07
N VAL A 101 5.63 7.87 15.12
CA VAL A 101 6.79 7.00 14.94
C VAL A 101 6.56 6.12 13.73
N ASN A 102 7.43 6.24 12.72
CA ASN A 102 7.40 5.38 11.54
C ASN A 102 8.07 4.03 11.86
N ARG A 103 7.33 2.94 11.64
CA ARG A 103 7.79 1.55 11.74
C ARG A 103 7.37 0.76 10.49
N GLY A 104 7.48 1.40 9.32
CA GLY A 104 7.38 0.75 8.02
C GLY A 104 8.66 -0.01 7.69
N ILE A 105 8.54 -1.17 7.04
CA ILE A 105 9.67 -1.90 6.45
C ILE A 105 9.30 -2.35 5.05
N SER A 106 10.07 -1.88 4.07
CA SER A 106 9.80 -2.13 2.67
C SER A 106 9.76 -3.62 2.31
N GLY A 107 8.69 -4.01 1.61
CA GLY A 107 8.50 -5.38 1.12
C GLY A 107 7.91 -6.36 2.12
N GLN A 108 7.68 -5.97 3.37
CA GLN A 108 7.16 -6.88 4.40
C GLN A 108 5.72 -7.31 4.16
N THR A 109 5.46 -8.56 4.54
CA THR A 109 4.14 -9.20 4.63
C THR A 109 3.61 -9.16 6.05
N THR A 110 2.33 -9.44 6.22
CA THR A 110 1.68 -9.50 7.54
C THR A 110 2.30 -10.53 8.46
N SER A 111 2.78 -11.67 7.94
CA SER A 111 3.49 -12.69 8.72
C SER A 111 4.76 -12.15 9.36
N GLN A 112 5.54 -11.35 8.63
CA GLN A 112 6.76 -10.71 9.13
C GLN A 112 6.42 -9.62 10.15
N MET A 113 5.33 -8.89 9.93
CA MET A 113 4.82 -7.87 10.84
C MET A 113 4.43 -8.47 12.19
N LEU A 114 3.80 -9.65 12.23
CA LEU A 114 3.48 -10.35 13.48
C LEU A 114 4.73 -10.58 14.34
N VAL A 115 5.83 -11.03 13.74
CA VAL A 115 7.08 -11.33 14.45
C VAL A 115 7.67 -10.11 15.16
N ARG A 116 7.55 -8.91 14.56
CA ARG A 116 8.14 -7.68 15.10
C ARG A 116 7.16 -6.78 15.88
N PHE A 117 5.89 -7.14 15.94
CA PHE A 117 4.85 -6.29 16.53
C PHE A 117 5.15 -5.89 17.98
N ARG A 118 5.65 -6.84 18.80
CA ARG A 118 6.03 -6.54 20.17
C ARG A 118 7.11 -5.48 20.28
N ASN A 119 8.18 -5.61 19.47
CA ASN A 119 9.34 -4.73 19.56
C ASN A 119 9.06 -3.32 18.97
N ASP A 120 8.30 -3.27 17.89
CA ASP A 120 8.13 -2.06 17.09
C ASP A 120 6.81 -1.32 17.37
N VAL A 121 5.90 -1.94 18.15
CA VAL A 121 4.63 -1.32 18.55
C VAL A 121 4.44 -1.40 20.05
N ILE A 122 4.27 -2.58 20.63
CA ILE A 122 3.88 -2.74 22.02
C ILE A 122 4.90 -2.10 22.98
N ALA A 123 6.19 -2.38 22.77
CA ALA A 123 7.27 -1.85 23.60
C ALA A 123 7.42 -0.33 23.54
N LEU A 124 6.87 0.32 22.50
CA LEU A 124 6.89 1.77 22.34
C LEU A 124 5.73 2.47 23.07
N ALA A 125 4.82 1.70 23.64
CA ALA A 125 3.66 2.14 24.42
C ALA A 125 2.84 3.26 23.72
N PRO A 126 2.45 3.13 22.44
CA PRO A 126 1.64 4.14 21.75
C PRO A 126 0.20 4.14 22.26
N LYS A 127 -0.51 5.25 22.06
CA LYS A 127 -1.96 5.32 22.23
C LYS A 127 -2.72 4.73 21.05
N VAL A 128 -2.14 4.87 19.85
CA VAL A 128 -2.73 4.42 18.59
C VAL A 128 -1.66 3.74 17.73
N VAL A 129 -2.03 2.66 17.06
CA VAL A 129 -1.27 2.09 15.94
C VAL A 129 -2.07 2.24 14.66
N VAL A 130 -1.44 2.74 13.60
CA VAL A 130 -1.98 2.77 12.23
C VAL A 130 -1.36 1.60 11.48
N ILE A 131 -2.18 0.66 11.01
CA ILE A 131 -1.72 -0.56 10.32
C ILE A 131 -2.07 -0.44 8.84
N LEU A 132 -1.05 -0.48 7.97
CA LEU A 132 -1.16 -0.54 6.52
C LEU A 132 -0.38 -1.76 6.03
N ALA A 133 -1.09 -2.81 5.60
CA ALA A 133 -0.50 -4.09 5.24
C ALA A 133 -1.38 -4.87 4.25
N GLY A 134 -0.80 -5.86 3.55
CA GLY A 134 -1.51 -6.80 2.69
C GLY A 134 -1.09 -6.77 1.22
N THR A 135 -0.59 -5.65 0.70
CA THR A 135 -0.18 -5.56 -0.72
C THR A 135 0.97 -6.51 -1.07
N ASN A 136 1.88 -6.77 -0.13
CA ASN A 136 3.02 -7.66 -0.32
C ASN A 136 2.67 -9.13 -0.09
N ASP A 137 1.67 -9.38 0.70
CA ASP A 137 1.05 -10.70 0.91
C ASP A 137 0.38 -11.15 -0.39
N ILE A 138 -0.51 -10.31 -0.95
CA ILE A 138 -1.14 -10.55 -2.25
C ILE A 138 -0.07 -10.78 -3.33
N ALA A 139 1.03 -10.02 -3.31
CA ALA A 139 2.13 -10.20 -4.25
C ALA A 139 2.97 -11.47 -3.99
N GLY A 140 2.76 -12.20 -2.89
CA GLY A 140 3.48 -13.40 -2.52
C GLY A 140 4.96 -13.15 -2.24
N ASN A 141 5.31 -12.06 -1.55
CA ASN A 141 6.72 -11.72 -1.28
C ASN A 141 7.42 -12.75 -0.40
N THR A 142 6.72 -13.40 0.51
CA THR A 142 7.21 -14.48 1.38
C THR A 142 6.66 -15.86 1.01
N GLY A 143 6.09 -15.99 -0.18
CA GLY A 143 5.41 -17.19 -0.67
C GLY A 143 3.91 -16.94 -0.90
N PRO A 144 3.20 -17.90 -1.51
CA PRO A 144 1.75 -17.80 -1.69
C PRO A 144 1.04 -17.67 -0.35
N MET A 145 0.05 -16.79 -0.28
CA MET A 145 -0.78 -16.57 0.90
C MET A 145 -2.23 -16.39 0.47
N SER A 146 -3.17 -17.04 1.13
CA SER A 146 -4.60 -16.83 0.88
C SER A 146 -5.09 -15.52 1.49
N LEU A 147 -6.24 -15.03 1.07
CA LEU A 147 -6.84 -13.84 1.70
C LEU A 147 -7.17 -14.13 3.17
N GLU A 148 -7.64 -15.33 3.49
CA GLU A 148 -7.94 -15.77 4.85
C GLU A 148 -6.71 -15.74 5.76
N ASP A 149 -5.53 -16.11 5.24
CA ASP A 149 -4.27 -16.03 6.01
C ASP A 149 -3.90 -14.57 6.30
N ILE A 150 -4.06 -13.68 5.32
CA ILE A 150 -3.81 -12.24 5.47
C ILE A 150 -4.78 -11.65 6.51
N GLU A 151 -6.06 -11.99 6.40
CA GLU A 151 -7.13 -11.60 7.31
C GLU A 151 -6.83 -12.06 8.74
N GLY A 152 -6.45 -13.32 8.93
CA GLY A 152 -6.05 -13.89 10.22
C GLY A 152 -4.84 -13.19 10.84
N ASN A 153 -3.83 -12.88 10.03
CA ASN A 153 -2.66 -12.13 10.50
C ASN A 153 -3.03 -10.71 10.94
N VAL A 154 -3.86 -10.01 10.16
CA VAL A 154 -4.34 -8.67 10.53
C VAL A 154 -5.20 -8.72 11.78
N ALA A 155 -6.10 -9.69 11.92
CA ALA A 155 -6.90 -9.89 13.11
C ALA A 155 -6.01 -10.09 14.35
N THR A 156 -4.98 -10.92 14.25
CA THR A 156 -4.01 -11.14 15.32
C THR A 156 -3.27 -9.85 15.72
N LEU A 157 -2.85 -9.02 14.75
CA LEU A 157 -2.23 -7.72 15.04
C LEU A 157 -3.18 -6.79 15.82
N VAL A 158 -4.46 -6.77 15.45
CA VAL A 158 -5.50 -5.97 16.13
C VAL A 158 -5.74 -6.49 17.56
N GLU A 159 -5.85 -7.79 17.73
CA GLU A 159 -6.04 -8.45 19.05
C GLU A 159 -4.86 -8.15 19.98
N LEU A 160 -3.62 -8.29 19.49
CA LEU A 160 -2.42 -7.94 20.22
C LEU A 160 -2.40 -6.47 20.64
N ALA A 161 -2.75 -5.55 19.75
CA ALA A 161 -2.84 -4.13 20.07
C ALA A 161 -3.86 -3.87 21.18
N ARG A 162 -5.07 -4.42 21.05
CA ARG A 162 -6.15 -4.25 22.01
C ARG A 162 -5.83 -4.85 23.38
N ALA A 163 -5.21 -6.02 23.41
CA ALA A 163 -4.76 -6.67 24.65
C ALA A 163 -3.76 -5.81 25.46
N HIS A 164 -3.09 -4.87 24.79
CA HIS A 164 -2.16 -3.91 25.40
C HIS A 164 -2.73 -2.49 25.52
N GLY A 165 -4.05 -2.31 25.35
CA GLY A 165 -4.71 -1.01 25.48
C GLY A 165 -4.37 -0.02 24.35
N ILE A 166 -3.86 -0.52 23.21
CA ILE A 166 -3.51 0.28 22.04
C ILE A 166 -4.70 0.31 21.10
N ARG A 167 -5.15 1.49 20.68
CA ARG A 167 -6.22 1.64 19.70
C ARG A 167 -5.69 1.45 18.31
N VAL A 168 -6.54 0.93 17.44
CA VAL A 168 -6.15 0.55 16.09
C VAL A 168 -6.86 1.41 15.05
N VAL A 169 -6.07 1.92 14.11
CA VAL A 169 -6.54 2.44 12.83
C VAL A 169 -6.13 1.41 11.76
N LEU A 170 -7.11 0.79 11.11
CA LEU A 170 -6.88 -0.12 9.98
C LEU A 170 -7.01 0.65 8.68
N SER A 171 -5.98 0.59 7.86
CA SER A 171 -5.95 1.25 6.55
C SER A 171 -6.39 0.30 5.44
N SER A 172 -7.10 0.84 4.44
CA SER A 172 -7.25 0.13 3.17
C SER A 172 -5.88 -0.10 2.52
N VAL A 173 -5.72 -1.22 1.83
CA VAL A 173 -4.64 -1.45 0.86
C VAL A 173 -4.87 -0.54 -0.33
N LEU A 174 -3.80 0.12 -0.80
CA LEU A 174 -3.89 1.04 -1.93
C LEU A 174 -4.16 0.28 -3.24
N PRO A 175 -4.87 0.90 -4.20
CA PRO A 175 -4.96 0.37 -5.55
C PRO A 175 -3.57 0.40 -6.22
N VAL A 176 -3.43 -0.33 -7.31
CA VAL A 176 -2.23 -0.34 -8.16
C VAL A 176 -2.60 0.06 -9.59
N HIS A 177 -1.62 0.46 -10.40
CA HIS A 177 -1.84 0.72 -11.82
C HIS A 177 -0.79 0.05 -12.71
N ASN A 178 -1.03 0.02 -14.03
CA ASN A 178 -0.15 -0.56 -15.05
C ASN A 178 0.25 0.45 -16.15
N TYR A 179 0.30 1.75 -15.83
CA TYR A 179 0.51 2.81 -16.80
C TYR A 179 1.98 3.06 -17.19
N THR A 180 2.91 2.46 -16.44
CA THR A 180 4.36 2.59 -16.67
C THR A 180 4.98 1.21 -16.81
N VAL A 181 6.18 1.14 -17.41
CA VAL A 181 6.93 -0.12 -17.58
C VAL A 181 7.12 -0.84 -16.26
N THR A 182 7.57 -0.13 -15.25
CA THR A 182 7.83 -0.69 -13.92
C THR A 182 6.54 -1.19 -13.26
N ALA A 183 5.43 -0.48 -13.47
CA ALA A 183 4.12 -0.86 -12.97
C ALA A 183 3.61 -2.16 -13.62
N MET A 184 3.84 -2.35 -14.92
CA MET A 184 3.43 -3.56 -15.64
C MET A 184 3.99 -4.85 -15.06
N LEU A 185 5.17 -4.81 -14.42
CA LEU A 185 5.78 -5.97 -13.76
C LEU A 185 5.18 -6.26 -12.39
N ARG A 186 4.70 -5.24 -11.71
CA ARG A 186 4.15 -5.36 -10.34
C ARG A 186 2.66 -5.66 -10.36
N PHE A 187 1.95 -5.13 -11.34
CA PHE A 187 0.49 -5.20 -11.47
C PHE A 187 -0.07 -6.62 -11.51
N PRO A 188 0.47 -7.59 -12.30
CA PRO A 188 -0.07 -8.95 -12.36
C PRO A 188 -0.02 -9.70 -11.02
N ARG A 189 0.85 -9.27 -10.13
CA ARG A 189 1.00 -9.87 -8.78
C ARG A 189 0.08 -9.26 -7.74
N ARG A 190 -0.69 -8.24 -8.11
CA ARG A 190 -1.61 -7.51 -7.23
C ARG A 190 -2.96 -7.32 -7.94
N PRO A 191 -3.70 -8.42 -8.19
CA PRO A 191 -4.98 -8.34 -8.87
C PRO A 191 -5.91 -7.36 -8.15
N PRO A 192 -6.50 -6.39 -8.86
CA PRO A 192 -7.39 -5.38 -8.24
C PRO A 192 -8.56 -6.00 -7.48
N GLU A 193 -9.06 -7.14 -7.95
CA GLU A 193 -10.14 -7.88 -7.29
C GLU A 193 -9.74 -8.43 -5.91
N GLN A 194 -8.49 -8.88 -5.73
CA GLN A 194 -7.99 -9.32 -4.43
C GLN A 194 -7.81 -8.13 -3.48
N ILE A 195 -7.31 -7.01 -3.98
CA ILE A 195 -7.19 -5.77 -3.20
C ILE A 195 -8.58 -5.31 -2.74
N ALA A 196 -9.57 -5.33 -3.65
CA ALA A 196 -10.94 -4.95 -3.33
C ALA A 196 -11.59 -5.89 -2.30
N ALA A 197 -11.38 -7.19 -2.44
CA ALA A 197 -11.88 -8.20 -1.50
C ALA A 197 -11.27 -7.99 -0.10
N LEU A 198 -9.94 -7.83 0.00
CA LEU A 198 -9.27 -7.56 1.26
C LEU A 198 -9.75 -6.23 1.88
N ASN A 199 -9.91 -5.18 1.10
CA ASN A 199 -10.42 -3.89 1.59
C ASN A 199 -11.86 -3.97 2.11
N LYS A 200 -12.70 -4.77 1.46
CA LYS A 200 -14.06 -5.04 1.95
C LYS A 200 -14.03 -5.71 3.31
N TRP A 201 -13.17 -6.73 3.47
CA TRP A 201 -13.00 -7.40 4.75
C TRP A 201 -12.42 -6.46 5.82
N LEU A 202 -11.35 -5.72 5.53
CA LEU A 202 -10.71 -4.77 6.45
C LEU A 202 -11.72 -3.76 7.01
N LYS A 203 -12.60 -3.24 6.14
CA LYS A 203 -13.67 -2.30 6.54
C LYS A 203 -14.68 -2.95 7.49
N ALA A 204 -15.14 -4.16 7.16
CA ALA A 204 -16.08 -4.89 8.00
C ALA A 204 -15.45 -5.29 9.34
N TYR A 205 -14.21 -5.78 9.31
CA TYR A 205 -13.49 -6.19 10.51
C TYR A 205 -13.16 -4.99 11.42
N ALA A 206 -12.80 -3.83 10.86
CA ALA A 206 -12.61 -2.63 11.66
C ALA A 206 -13.89 -2.26 12.44
N ALA A 207 -15.06 -2.34 11.80
CA ALA A 207 -16.34 -2.06 12.45
C ALA A 207 -16.64 -3.07 13.58
N SER A 208 -16.45 -4.37 13.35
CA SER A 208 -16.73 -5.41 14.34
C SER A 208 -15.72 -5.44 15.49
N SER A 209 -14.45 -5.11 15.22
CA SER A 209 -13.39 -5.09 16.24
C SER A 209 -13.33 -3.78 17.03
N GLY A 210 -14.14 -2.77 16.73
CA GLY A 210 -14.06 -1.45 17.35
C GLY A 210 -12.81 -0.66 16.93
N SER A 211 -12.18 -1.02 15.80
CA SER A 211 -11.09 -0.27 15.20
C SER A 211 -11.62 0.86 14.31
N ILE A 212 -10.81 1.88 14.07
CA ILE A 212 -11.14 2.93 13.10
C ILE A 212 -10.66 2.48 11.71
N TYR A 213 -11.53 2.49 10.71
CA TYR A 213 -11.14 2.27 9.32
C TYR A 213 -10.74 3.58 8.65
N VAL A 214 -9.60 3.61 7.95
CA VAL A 214 -9.22 4.72 7.07
C VAL A 214 -9.16 4.25 5.63
N ASP A 215 -9.95 4.90 4.80
CA ASP A 215 -10.06 4.60 3.37
C ASP A 215 -9.11 5.49 2.56
N TYR A 216 -7.94 4.98 2.24
CA TYR A 216 -7.04 5.60 1.27
C TYR A 216 -7.36 5.18 -0.17
N ALA A 217 -7.94 3.98 -0.36
CA ALA A 217 -8.13 3.41 -1.68
C ALA A 217 -9.11 4.23 -2.53
N THR A 218 -10.27 4.58 -1.98
CA THR A 218 -11.31 5.30 -2.74
C THR A 218 -10.81 6.63 -3.31
N PRO A 219 -10.24 7.57 -2.55
CA PRO A 219 -9.78 8.86 -3.10
C PRO A 219 -8.58 8.71 -4.03
N MET A 220 -7.83 7.62 -3.95
CA MET A 220 -6.67 7.35 -4.81
C MET A 220 -7.00 6.55 -6.07
N SER A 221 -8.22 5.99 -6.20
CA SER A 221 -8.66 5.22 -7.36
C SER A 221 -9.19 6.11 -8.48
N ASP A 222 -8.90 5.71 -9.73
CA ASP A 222 -9.57 6.21 -10.92
C ASP A 222 -10.92 5.49 -11.15
N ASP A 223 -11.61 5.83 -12.24
CA ASP A 223 -12.93 5.27 -12.61
C ASP A 223 -12.91 3.75 -12.87
N ARG A 224 -11.73 3.17 -13.07
CA ARG A 224 -11.51 1.73 -13.26
C ARG A 224 -11.10 1.03 -11.97
N GLY A 225 -11.04 1.75 -10.84
CA GLY A 225 -10.55 1.22 -9.56
C GLY A 225 -9.03 1.06 -9.50
N LEU A 226 -8.29 1.60 -10.48
CA LEU A 226 -6.84 1.59 -10.49
C LEU A 226 -6.28 2.84 -9.82
N LEU A 227 -5.04 2.77 -9.34
CA LEU A 227 -4.36 3.93 -8.76
C LEU A 227 -4.28 5.07 -9.79
N LYS A 228 -4.73 6.27 -9.42
CA LYS A 228 -4.70 7.44 -10.28
C LYS A 228 -3.29 7.71 -10.80
N LYS A 229 -3.20 7.95 -12.11
CA LYS A 229 -1.96 8.40 -12.75
C LYS A 229 -1.50 9.71 -12.08
N GLY A 230 -0.24 9.79 -11.71
CA GLY A 230 0.32 10.97 -11.03
C GLY A 230 0.38 10.86 -9.50
N LEU A 231 -0.22 9.85 -8.89
CA LEU A 231 -0.09 9.58 -7.45
C LEU A 231 1.03 8.57 -7.12
N ALA A 232 1.54 7.85 -8.12
CA ALA A 232 2.67 6.92 -7.99
C ALA A 232 3.38 6.77 -9.34
N GLU A 233 4.71 6.81 -9.35
CA GLU A 233 5.51 6.67 -10.56
C GLU A 233 5.61 5.20 -11.02
N ASP A 234 5.70 4.28 -10.07
CA ASP A 234 5.92 2.85 -10.31
C ASP A 234 4.65 2.00 -10.20
N GLY A 235 3.50 2.64 -10.07
CA GLY A 235 2.20 2.00 -9.99
C GLY A 235 1.82 1.42 -8.64
N LEU A 236 2.65 1.61 -7.62
CA LEU A 236 2.47 1.03 -6.29
C LEU A 236 2.75 2.04 -5.16
N HIS A 237 3.92 2.70 -5.21
CA HIS A 237 4.38 3.54 -4.13
C HIS A 237 3.94 5.00 -4.34
N PRO A 238 3.20 5.58 -3.38
CA PRO A 238 2.78 6.98 -3.47
C PRO A 238 3.98 7.92 -3.61
N ASN A 239 3.88 8.87 -4.52
CA ASN A 239 4.76 10.02 -4.57
C ASN A 239 4.27 11.15 -3.63
N ALA A 240 4.87 12.33 -3.69
CA ALA A 240 4.48 13.45 -2.83
C ALA A 240 2.98 13.79 -2.94
N ALA A 241 2.39 13.73 -4.16
CA ALA A 241 0.97 13.96 -4.38
C ALA A 241 0.11 12.85 -3.77
N GLY A 242 0.54 11.59 -3.87
CA GLY A 242 -0.13 10.46 -3.22
C GLY A 242 -0.16 10.58 -1.71
N TYR A 243 0.97 10.89 -1.08
CA TYR A 243 1.02 11.12 0.37
C TYR A 243 0.23 12.36 0.80
N ALA A 244 0.14 13.39 -0.04
CA ALA A 244 -0.70 14.57 0.26
C ALA A 244 -2.20 14.20 0.34
N VAL A 245 -2.66 13.19 -0.41
CA VAL A 245 -4.02 12.64 -0.27
C VAL A 245 -4.16 11.83 1.02
N MET A 246 -3.17 11.00 1.36
CA MET A 246 -3.24 10.08 2.50
C MET A 246 -3.12 10.80 3.85
N THR A 247 -2.27 11.80 3.96
CA THR A 247 -1.92 12.47 5.22
C THR A 247 -3.13 13.00 5.99
N PRO A 248 -4.02 13.82 5.41
CA PRO A 248 -5.18 14.34 6.14
C PRO A 248 -6.17 13.24 6.56
N LEU A 249 -6.28 12.16 5.79
CA LEU A 249 -7.13 11.02 6.13
C LEU A 249 -6.58 10.25 7.33
N ALA A 250 -5.25 10.06 7.38
CA ALA A 250 -4.58 9.47 8.52
C ALA A 250 -4.81 10.30 9.79
N GLU A 251 -4.62 11.62 9.72
CA GLU A 251 -4.83 12.50 10.87
C GLU A 251 -6.28 12.48 11.38
N GLN A 252 -7.26 12.48 10.48
CA GLN A 252 -8.67 12.36 10.85
C GLN A 252 -8.98 11.04 11.56
N ALA A 253 -8.46 9.93 11.04
CA ALA A 253 -8.64 8.61 11.64
C ALA A 253 -7.96 8.50 13.02
N ILE A 254 -6.74 9.02 13.16
CA ILE A 254 -6.02 9.07 14.43
C ILE A 254 -6.76 9.94 15.44
N ALA A 255 -7.26 11.10 15.03
CA ALA A 255 -8.03 11.98 15.91
C ALA A 255 -9.28 11.27 16.45
N LYS A 256 -10.04 10.55 15.60
CA LYS A 256 -11.18 9.72 16.02
C LYS A 256 -10.75 8.62 17.00
N ALA A 257 -9.65 7.92 16.70
CA ALA A 257 -9.12 6.91 17.59
C ALA A 257 -8.72 7.48 18.96
N LEU A 258 -8.24 8.71 19.04
CA LEU A 258 -7.84 9.36 20.30
C LEU A 258 -9.01 9.94 21.11
N GLN A 259 -10.20 10.16 20.53
CA GLN A 259 -11.38 10.72 21.20
C GLN A 259 -12.15 9.66 22.01
N GLY A 260 -12.15 8.41 21.64
CA GLY A 260 -12.86 7.33 22.33
C GLY A 260 -12.17 6.89 23.65
N SER A 261 -11.52 7.79 24.37
CA SER A 261 -10.83 7.55 25.65
C SER A 261 -11.73 7.86 26.83
#